data_2b886436aca32d12c570de7b3f7a275f
#
_entry.id   2b886436aca32d12c570de7b3f7a275f
#
_cell.length_a   1.000
_cell.length_b   1.000
_cell.length_c   1.000
_cell.angle_alpha   90.00
_cell.angle_beta   90.00
_cell.angle_gamma   90.00
#
_symmetry.space_group_name_H-M   'P 1'
#
loop_
_entity.id
_entity.type
_entity.pdbx_description
1 polymer ?
#
loop_
_entity_poly.entity_id
_entity_poly.type
_entity_poly.pdbx_seq_one_letter_code
_entity_poly.pdbx_strand_id
1 'polypeptide(L)'
;MLGILKTRTYWTVSIWFFCMYGAFFSLSGLWAGPYFIQGYGLDKSAAGGVLFCLALGSTLGPTLIGFLTPWLRLPKRGLLLVACSATLLLGFPLLLPRPVIPAALLPLWGVAFGIFCGGFGGIALTRIQDDFPPEIVGTATGMINIYTYLGSALLQLASGWIMEAQAPGAGAYTLPQYSRMFILYMFMFCCAFAASLFALRDGGAAGTRCSGLQSGAR
;
A
#
# COMPACT_ATOMS: atom_id res chain seq x y z
N MET A 1 25.05 3.67 8.15
CA MET A 1 24.19 2.61 7.55
C MET A 1 23.76 1.54 8.56
N LEU A 2 24.67 0.89 9.31
CA LEU A 2 24.31 -0.15 10.30
C LEU A 2 23.35 0.33 11.40
N GLY A 3 23.35 1.61 11.78
CA GLY A 3 22.42 2.18 12.76
C GLY A 3 20.96 2.19 12.30
N ILE A 4 20.71 2.41 11.00
CA ILE A 4 19.34 2.43 10.42
C ILE A 4 18.70 1.05 10.54
N LEU A 5 19.43 0.00 10.19
CA LEU A 5 18.95 -1.39 10.21
C LEU A 5 18.66 -1.93 11.62
N LYS A 6 19.14 -1.26 12.68
CA LYS A 6 18.88 -1.66 14.07
C LYS A 6 17.60 -1.06 14.64
N THR A 7 16.94 -0.15 13.94
CA THR A 7 15.74 0.55 14.44
C THR A 7 14.46 -0.21 14.08
N ARG A 8 13.55 -0.33 15.05
CA ARG A 8 12.23 -0.93 14.83
C ARG A 8 11.41 -0.17 13.80
N THR A 9 11.45 1.16 13.84
CA THR A 9 10.72 2.03 12.92
C THR A 9 11.08 1.73 11.47
N TYR A 10 12.39 1.56 11.16
CA TYR A 10 12.83 1.23 9.82
C TYR A 10 12.16 -0.06 9.29
N TRP A 11 12.22 -1.14 10.06
CA TRP A 11 11.64 -2.43 9.64
C TRP A 11 10.13 -2.38 9.53
N THR A 12 9.46 -1.69 10.44
CA THR A 12 8.00 -1.60 10.41
C THR A 12 7.52 -0.82 9.19
N VAL A 13 8.18 0.30 8.86
CA VAL A 13 7.86 1.09 7.66
C VAL A 13 8.24 0.30 6.40
N SER A 14 9.37 -0.41 6.39
CA SER A 14 9.78 -1.26 5.26
C SER A 14 8.79 -2.40 4.99
N ILE A 15 8.31 -3.09 6.03
CA ILE A 15 7.27 -4.13 5.91
C ILE A 15 5.98 -3.53 5.38
N TRP A 16 5.59 -2.34 5.87
CA TRP A 16 4.41 -1.66 5.38
C TRP A 16 4.52 -1.33 3.89
N PHE A 17 5.67 -0.80 3.45
CA PHE A 17 5.92 -0.50 2.03
C PHE A 17 5.93 -1.77 1.17
N PHE A 18 6.58 -2.82 1.64
CA PHE A 18 6.58 -4.12 0.96
C PHE A 18 5.15 -4.65 0.76
N CYS A 19 4.36 -4.67 1.83
CA CYS A 19 3.01 -5.23 1.81
C CYS A 19 2.01 -4.31 1.08
N MET A 20 1.97 -3.02 1.38
CA MET A 20 0.98 -2.10 0.83
C MET A 20 1.30 -1.70 -0.61
N TYR A 21 2.49 -1.12 -0.82
CA TYR A 21 2.90 -0.65 -2.14
C TYR A 21 3.31 -1.79 -3.07
N GLY A 22 3.99 -2.81 -2.54
CA GLY A 22 4.32 -4.00 -3.32
C GLY A 22 3.07 -4.68 -3.86
N ALA A 23 2.03 -4.86 -3.03
CA ALA A 23 0.76 -5.41 -3.45
C ALA A 23 0.04 -4.50 -4.45
N PHE A 24 0.00 -3.19 -4.21
CA PHE A 24 -0.62 -2.23 -5.11
C PHE A 24 0.01 -2.23 -6.50
N PHE A 25 1.34 -2.12 -6.59
CA PHE A 25 2.03 -2.10 -7.89
C PHE A 25 1.98 -3.45 -8.60
N SER A 26 2.02 -4.56 -7.86
CA SER A 26 1.84 -5.89 -8.45
C SER A 26 0.43 -6.06 -9.03
N LEU A 27 -0.60 -5.69 -8.27
CA LEU A 27 -1.99 -5.78 -8.69
C LEU A 27 -2.28 -4.88 -9.89
N SER A 28 -1.94 -3.60 -9.79
CA SER A 28 -2.23 -2.60 -10.83
C SER A 28 -1.42 -2.80 -12.10
N GLY A 29 -0.17 -3.25 -11.98
CA GLY A 29 0.74 -3.43 -13.12
C GLY A 29 0.54 -4.72 -13.89
N LEU A 30 0.06 -5.79 -13.25
CA LEU A 30 -0.04 -7.09 -13.91
C LEU A 30 -1.48 -7.59 -14.04
N TRP A 31 -2.27 -7.54 -12.98
CA TRP A 31 -3.53 -8.29 -12.91
C TRP A 31 -4.79 -7.45 -13.10
N ALA A 32 -4.77 -6.16 -12.78
CA ALA A 32 -5.98 -5.35 -12.85
C ALA A 32 -6.52 -5.22 -14.28
N GLY A 33 -5.64 -5.06 -15.30
CA GLY A 33 -6.05 -5.02 -16.71
C GLY A 33 -6.74 -6.31 -17.16
N PRO A 34 -6.08 -7.47 -17.09
CA PRO A 34 -6.69 -8.76 -17.41
C PRO A 34 -7.97 -9.04 -16.59
N TYR A 35 -8.01 -8.69 -15.31
CA TYR A 35 -9.20 -8.85 -14.48
C TYR A 35 -10.41 -8.06 -14.99
N PHE A 36 -10.23 -6.79 -15.37
CA PHE A 36 -11.33 -6.00 -15.90
C PHE A 36 -11.78 -6.46 -17.29
N ILE A 37 -10.85 -6.92 -18.14
CA ILE A 37 -11.19 -7.45 -19.48
C ILE A 37 -11.89 -8.80 -19.34
N GLN A 38 -11.31 -9.76 -18.63
CA GLN A 38 -11.80 -11.14 -18.58
C GLN A 38 -12.94 -11.34 -17.59
N GLY A 39 -12.87 -10.64 -16.43
CA GLY A 39 -13.85 -10.77 -15.37
C GLY A 39 -15.09 -9.90 -15.54
N TYR A 40 -14.92 -8.67 -16.02
CA TYR A 40 -16.02 -7.74 -16.25
C TYR A 40 -16.47 -7.68 -17.72
N GLY A 41 -15.72 -8.32 -18.65
CA GLY A 41 -16.02 -8.25 -20.07
C GLY A 41 -15.82 -6.86 -20.68
N LEU A 42 -14.99 -6.01 -20.06
CA LEU A 42 -14.69 -4.68 -20.59
C LEU A 42 -13.80 -4.78 -21.84
N ASP A 43 -13.97 -3.87 -22.76
CA ASP A 43 -13.02 -3.69 -23.84
C ASP A 43 -11.68 -3.11 -23.28
N LYS A 44 -10.63 -3.15 -24.10
CA LYS A 44 -9.29 -2.68 -23.70
C LYS A 44 -9.29 -1.19 -23.32
N SER A 45 -10.12 -0.38 -23.98
CA SER A 45 -10.22 1.07 -23.75
C SER A 45 -10.86 1.35 -22.39
N ALA A 46 -11.99 0.72 -22.11
CA ALA A 46 -12.69 0.87 -20.83
C ALA A 46 -11.85 0.34 -19.65
N ALA A 47 -11.20 -0.82 -19.81
CA ALA A 47 -10.27 -1.34 -18.81
C ALA A 47 -9.08 -0.39 -18.57
N GLY A 48 -8.50 0.17 -19.63
CA GLY A 48 -7.46 1.20 -19.56
C GLY A 48 -7.94 2.46 -18.83
N GLY A 49 -9.19 2.88 -19.02
CA GLY A 49 -9.82 3.99 -18.31
C GLY A 49 -9.89 3.74 -16.80
N VAL A 50 -10.24 2.52 -16.37
CA VAL A 50 -10.24 2.16 -14.93
C VAL A 50 -8.82 2.17 -14.36
N LEU A 51 -7.84 1.63 -15.08
CA LEU A 51 -6.43 1.66 -14.68
C LEU A 51 -5.90 3.09 -14.57
N PHE A 52 -6.27 3.96 -15.51
CA PHE A 52 -5.93 5.38 -15.45
C PHE A 52 -6.52 6.05 -14.19
N CYS A 53 -7.78 5.79 -13.86
CA CYS A 53 -8.42 6.30 -12.65
C CYS A 53 -7.71 5.81 -11.38
N LEU A 54 -7.29 4.54 -11.36
CA LEU A 54 -6.51 3.97 -10.26
C LEU A 54 -5.14 4.65 -10.11
N ALA A 55 -4.43 4.86 -11.21
CA ALA A 55 -3.16 5.59 -11.23
C ALA A 55 -3.34 7.06 -10.81
N LEU A 56 -4.42 7.72 -11.29
CA LEU A 56 -4.76 9.09 -10.91
C LEU A 56 -5.00 9.21 -9.41
N GLY A 57 -5.76 8.28 -8.82
CA GLY A 57 -5.98 8.22 -7.38
C GLY A 57 -4.68 8.08 -6.59
N SER A 58 -3.78 7.19 -7.00
CA SER A 58 -2.50 6.98 -6.33
C SER A 58 -1.54 8.17 -6.47
N THR A 59 -1.62 8.90 -7.57
CA THR A 59 -0.77 10.09 -7.84
C THR A 59 -1.27 11.33 -7.11
N LEU A 60 -2.58 11.57 -7.11
CA LEU A 60 -3.19 12.71 -6.44
C LEU A 60 -3.37 12.48 -4.93
N GLY A 61 -3.46 11.20 -4.52
CA GLY A 61 -3.67 10.80 -3.14
C GLY A 61 -2.70 11.45 -2.15
N PRO A 62 -1.37 11.38 -2.34
CA PRO A 62 -0.40 11.98 -1.41
C PRO A 62 -0.62 13.48 -1.21
N THR A 63 -0.91 14.23 -2.28
CA THR A 63 -1.20 15.66 -2.23
C THR A 63 -2.50 15.95 -1.48
N LEU A 64 -3.55 15.20 -1.80
CA LEU A 64 -4.86 15.34 -1.16
C LEU A 64 -4.77 15.00 0.34
N ILE A 65 -4.11 13.92 0.70
CA ILE A 65 -3.94 13.50 2.11
C ILE A 65 -3.06 14.50 2.86
N GLY A 66 -1.98 14.99 2.25
CA GLY A 66 -1.15 16.03 2.84
C GLY A 66 -1.93 17.30 3.16
N PHE A 67 -2.82 17.73 2.27
CA PHE A 67 -3.71 18.87 2.47
C PHE A 67 -4.77 18.62 3.55
N LEU A 68 -5.34 17.41 3.61
CA LEU A 68 -6.40 17.06 4.57
C LEU A 68 -5.87 16.72 5.97
N THR A 69 -4.63 16.28 6.11
CA THR A 69 -4.04 15.85 7.38
C THR A 69 -4.20 16.87 8.53
N PRO A 70 -3.94 18.19 8.33
CA PRO A 70 -4.13 19.19 9.39
C PRO A 70 -5.58 19.32 9.85
N TRP A 71 -6.55 19.09 8.96
CA TRP A 71 -7.98 19.19 9.24
C TRP A 71 -8.52 17.96 9.95
N LEU A 72 -7.98 16.78 9.62
CA LEU A 72 -8.44 15.51 10.20
C LEU A 72 -8.06 15.34 11.66
N ARG A 73 -7.07 16.10 12.18
CA ARG A 73 -6.58 16.05 13.57
C ARG A 73 -6.31 14.62 14.09
N LEU A 74 -6.11 13.67 13.19
CA LEU A 74 -5.81 12.28 13.53
C LEU A 74 -4.29 12.09 13.71
N PRO A 75 -3.86 11.27 14.67
CA PRO A 75 -2.45 10.90 14.77
C PRO A 75 -2.03 10.13 13.52
N LYS A 76 -0.74 10.22 13.13
CA LYS A 76 -0.18 9.51 11.96
C LYS A 76 -0.59 8.03 11.92
N ARG A 77 -0.67 7.39 13.07
CA ARG A 77 -1.21 6.04 13.24
C ARG A 77 -2.66 5.92 12.76
N GLY A 78 -3.52 6.76 13.25
CA GLY A 78 -4.93 6.74 12.87
C GLY A 78 -5.09 6.85 11.35
N LEU A 79 -4.31 7.73 10.72
CA LEU A 79 -4.32 7.92 9.27
C LEU A 79 -3.88 6.64 8.52
N LEU A 80 -2.81 5.97 8.94
CA LEU A 80 -2.36 4.72 8.33
C LEU A 80 -3.37 3.58 8.55
N LEU A 81 -4.00 3.50 9.73
CA LEU A 81 -5.04 2.51 9.98
C LEU A 81 -6.29 2.76 9.13
N VAL A 82 -6.69 4.02 8.95
CA VAL A 82 -7.79 4.39 8.04
C VAL A 82 -7.45 3.98 6.62
N ALA A 83 -6.23 4.26 6.15
CA ALA A 83 -5.79 3.86 4.81
C ALA A 83 -5.86 2.34 4.61
N CYS A 84 -5.27 1.56 5.51
CA CYS A 84 -5.29 0.11 5.42
C CYS A 84 -6.71 -0.47 5.53
N SER A 85 -7.55 0.06 6.43
CA SER A 85 -8.95 -0.38 6.57
C SER A 85 -9.76 -0.08 5.32
N ALA A 86 -9.62 1.12 4.74
CA ALA A 86 -10.29 1.49 3.51
C ALA A 86 -9.80 0.65 2.32
N THR A 87 -8.49 0.36 2.24
CA THR A 87 -7.93 -0.52 1.20
C THR A 87 -8.51 -1.93 1.32
N LEU A 88 -8.60 -2.49 2.53
CA LEU A 88 -9.21 -3.80 2.77
C LEU A 88 -10.70 -3.81 2.39
N LEU A 89 -11.44 -2.77 2.77
CA LEU A 89 -12.87 -2.65 2.43
C LEU A 89 -13.08 -2.54 0.92
N LEU A 90 -12.31 -1.67 0.24
CA LEU A 90 -12.38 -1.50 -1.21
C LEU A 90 -11.84 -2.71 -1.98
N GLY A 91 -10.92 -3.47 -1.42
CA GLY A 91 -10.40 -4.70 -1.99
C GLY A 91 -11.31 -5.91 -1.79
N PHE A 92 -12.20 -5.89 -0.79
CA PHE A 92 -13.09 -7.01 -0.48
C PHE A 92 -13.94 -7.50 -1.68
N PRO A 93 -14.52 -6.63 -2.53
CA PRO A 93 -15.24 -7.07 -3.73
C PRO A 93 -14.43 -7.94 -4.69
N LEU A 94 -13.09 -7.79 -4.72
CA LEU A 94 -12.22 -8.60 -5.57
C LEU A 94 -12.16 -10.07 -5.15
N LEU A 95 -12.48 -10.38 -3.88
CA LEU A 95 -12.51 -11.75 -3.37
C LEU A 95 -13.75 -12.52 -3.85
N LEU A 96 -14.75 -11.83 -4.36
CA LEU A 96 -16.01 -12.46 -4.76
C LEU A 96 -15.88 -13.01 -6.19
N PRO A 97 -16.34 -14.25 -6.45
CA PRO A 97 -16.24 -14.89 -7.76
C PRO A 97 -17.32 -14.36 -8.76
N ARG A 98 -17.69 -13.11 -8.61
CA ARG A 98 -18.68 -12.42 -9.46
C ARG A 98 -18.38 -10.92 -9.48
N PRO A 99 -18.74 -10.20 -10.56
CA PRO A 99 -18.61 -8.75 -10.61
C PRO A 99 -19.65 -8.12 -9.68
N VAL A 100 -19.19 -7.55 -8.55
CA VAL A 100 -20.07 -6.93 -7.55
C VAL A 100 -20.19 -5.44 -7.76
N ILE A 101 -19.10 -4.79 -8.23
CA ILE A 101 -19.10 -3.36 -8.49
C ILE A 101 -19.72 -3.14 -9.88
N PRO A 102 -20.77 -2.34 -10.03
CA PRO A 102 -21.28 -1.98 -11.35
C PRO A 102 -20.19 -1.38 -12.24
N ALA A 103 -20.12 -1.77 -13.51
CA ALA A 103 -19.08 -1.33 -14.45
C ALA A 103 -18.96 0.21 -14.50
N ALA A 104 -20.09 0.93 -14.43
CA ALA A 104 -20.11 2.40 -14.40
C ALA A 104 -19.43 3.00 -13.16
N LEU A 105 -19.33 2.27 -12.05
CA LEU A 105 -18.69 2.72 -10.81
C LEU A 105 -17.23 2.32 -10.69
N LEU A 106 -16.71 1.48 -11.59
CA LEU A 106 -15.30 1.04 -11.56
C LEU A 106 -14.29 2.20 -11.64
N PRO A 107 -14.48 3.26 -12.45
CA PRO A 107 -13.58 4.40 -12.43
C PRO A 107 -13.52 5.10 -11.06
N LEU A 108 -14.66 5.31 -10.42
CA LEU A 108 -14.74 5.91 -9.08
C LEU A 108 -14.09 5.00 -8.02
N TRP A 109 -14.36 3.70 -8.09
CA TRP A 109 -13.69 2.69 -7.25
C TRP A 109 -12.18 2.72 -7.46
N GLY A 110 -11.70 2.82 -8.71
CA GLY A 110 -10.28 2.90 -9.04
C GLY A 110 -9.61 4.11 -8.41
N VAL A 111 -10.22 5.30 -8.52
CA VAL A 111 -9.72 6.52 -7.86
C VAL A 111 -9.65 6.33 -6.34
N ALA A 112 -10.72 5.84 -5.72
CA ALA A 112 -10.78 5.62 -4.27
C ALA A 112 -9.73 4.60 -3.82
N PHE A 113 -9.64 3.45 -4.50
CA PHE A 113 -8.65 2.42 -4.19
C PHE A 113 -7.21 2.96 -4.35
N GLY A 114 -6.95 3.72 -5.42
CA GLY A 114 -5.66 4.38 -5.65
C GLY A 114 -5.29 5.37 -4.53
N ILE A 115 -6.22 6.20 -4.08
CA ILE A 115 -6.00 7.16 -2.98
C ILE A 115 -5.64 6.42 -1.69
N PHE A 116 -6.41 5.41 -1.28
CA PHE A 116 -6.20 4.74 0.00
C PHE A 116 -5.01 3.78 -0.03
N CYS A 117 -4.75 3.11 -1.13
CA CYS A 117 -3.62 2.20 -1.27
C CYS A 117 -2.30 2.94 -1.57
N GLY A 118 -2.33 3.92 -2.48
CA GLY A 118 -1.14 4.64 -2.96
C GLY A 118 -0.89 5.99 -2.28
N GLY A 119 -1.91 6.63 -1.69
CA GLY A 119 -1.81 8.02 -1.21
C GLY A 119 -1.12 8.21 0.14
N PHE A 120 -1.07 7.20 0.98
CA PHE A 120 -0.64 7.35 2.38
C PHE A 120 0.85 7.07 2.65
N GLY A 121 1.64 6.73 1.65
CA GLY A 121 3.07 6.44 1.82
C GLY A 121 3.87 7.63 2.37
N GLY A 122 3.51 8.85 1.99
CA GLY A 122 4.12 10.06 2.56
C GLY A 122 4.00 10.11 4.08
N ILE A 123 2.84 9.74 4.64
CA ILE A 123 2.62 9.68 6.10
C ILE A 123 3.49 8.60 6.74
N ALA A 124 3.62 7.44 6.11
CA ALA A 124 4.50 6.39 6.62
C ALA A 124 5.98 6.85 6.62
N LEU A 125 6.42 7.60 5.60
CA LEU A 125 7.78 8.16 5.54
C LEU A 125 8.03 9.28 6.55
N THR A 126 7.01 10.05 6.97
CA THR A 126 7.20 11.05 8.03
C THR A 126 7.66 10.45 9.36
N ARG A 127 7.41 9.16 9.60
CA ARG A 127 7.94 8.44 10.77
C ARG A 127 9.46 8.31 10.70
N ILE A 128 10.00 8.11 9.50
CA ILE A 128 11.45 8.07 9.30
C ILE A 128 12.06 9.44 9.55
N GLN A 129 11.38 10.51 9.12
CA GLN A 129 11.83 11.89 9.36
C GLN A 129 11.80 12.26 10.85
N ASP A 130 10.87 11.69 11.62
CA ASP A 130 10.78 11.95 13.07
C ASP A 130 11.89 11.22 13.87
N ASP A 131 12.29 10.02 13.42
CA ASP A 131 13.17 9.13 14.20
C ASP A 131 14.64 9.19 13.76
N PHE A 132 14.94 9.81 12.60
CA PHE A 132 16.30 9.86 12.06
C PHE A 132 16.79 11.30 11.85
N PRO A 133 18.11 11.57 12.07
CA PRO A 133 18.71 12.85 11.75
C PRO A 133 18.59 13.20 10.25
N PRO A 134 18.46 14.50 9.89
CA PRO A 134 18.27 14.95 8.51
C PRO A 134 19.30 14.40 7.52
N GLU A 135 20.55 14.20 7.98
CA GLU A 135 21.68 13.74 7.15
C GLU A 135 21.50 12.33 6.61
N ILE A 136 20.73 11.48 7.30
CA ILE A 136 20.52 10.07 6.94
C ILE A 136 19.09 9.74 6.51
N VAL A 137 18.15 10.67 6.64
CA VAL A 137 16.73 10.49 6.23
C VAL A 137 16.64 10.11 4.75
N GLY A 138 17.38 10.79 3.88
CA GLY A 138 17.39 10.49 2.44
C GLY A 138 17.84 9.06 2.16
N THR A 139 18.92 8.61 2.82
CA THR A 139 19.42 7.24 2.70
C THR A 139 18.41 6.22 3.23
N ALA A 140 17.81 6.47 4.39
CA ALA A 140 16.80 5.59 4.98
C ALA A 140 15.56 5.46 4.08
N THR A 141 15.08 6.58 3.53
CA THR A 141 13.96 6.60 2.58
C THR A 141 14.28 5.83 1.29
N GLY A 142 15.48 6.01 0.74
CA GLY A 142 15.94 5.27 -0.45
C GLY A 142 15.98 3.76 -0.20
N MET A 143 16.48 3.33 0.96
CA MET A 143 16.50 1.93 1.36
C MET A 143 15.09 1.35 1.53
N ILE A 144 14.13 2.11 2.05
CA ILE A 144 12.73 1.68 2.20
C ILE A 144 12.08 1.49 0.84
N ASN A 145 12.34 2.36 -0.13
CA ASN A 145 11.78 2.23 -1.48
C ASN A 145 12.18 0.92 -2.18
N ILE A 146 13.32 0.32 -1.84
CA ILE A 146 13.72 -1.00 -2.36
C ILE A 146 12.65 -2.05 -2.02
N TYR A 147 12.06 -2.00 -0.83
CA TYR A 147 11.04 -2.97 -0.40
C TYR A 147 9.74 -2.85 -1.20
N THR A 148 9.40 -1.67 -1.70
CA THR A 148 8.27 -1.49 -2.63
C THR A 148 8.45 -2.32 -3.90
N TYR A 149 9.59 -2.17 -4.55
CA TYR A 149 9.86 -2.87 -5.82
C TYR A 149 10.12 -4.36 -5.60
N LEU A 150 10.83 -4.72 -4.53
CA LEU A 150 11.02 -6.12 -4.15
C LEU A 150 9.68 -6.80 -3.85
N GLY A 151 8.80 -6.14 -3.11
CA GLY A 151 7.46 -6.62 -2.83
C GLY A 151 6.65 -6.80 -4.11
N SER A 152 6.67 -5.80 -5.01
CA SER A 152 5.99 -5.89 -6.30
C SER A 152 6.50 -7.08 -7.14
N ALA A 153 7.82 -7.25 -7.27
CA ALA A 153 8.40 -8.32 -8.06
C ALA A 153 8.05 -9.70 -7.48
N LEU A 154 8.22 -9.89 -6.16
CA LEU A 154 7.91 -11.17 -5.52
C LEU A 154 6.42 -11.51 -5.58
N LEU A 155 5.54 -10.52 -5.42
CA LEU A 155 4.09 -10.74 -5.51
C LEU A 155 3.64 -10.99 -6.95
N GLN A 156 4.28 -10.41 -7.96
CA GLN A 156 4.01 -10.75 -9.37
C GLN A 156 4.37 -12.21 -9.65
N LEU A 157 5.54 -12.67 -9.19
CA LEU A 157 5.95 -14.06 -9.33
C LEU A 157 5.00 -15.01 -8.59
N ALA A 158 4.71 -14.73 -7.32
CA ALA A 158 3.84 -15.58 -6.51
C ALA A 158 2.41 -15.66 -7.07
N SER A 159 1.84 -14.52 -7.48
CA SER A 159 0.52 -14.49 -8.09
C SER A 159 0.49 -15.19 -9.45
N GLY A 160 1.56 -15.06 -10.24
CA GLY A 160 1.72 -15.80 -11.50
C GLY A 160 1.72 -17.33 -11.28
N TRP A 161 2.46 -17.81 -10.28
CA TRP A 161 2.46 -19.23 -9.92
C TRP A 161 1.08 -19.71 -9.44
N ILE A 162 0.37 -18.90 -8.67
CA ILE A 162 -1.01 -19.25 -8.23
C ILE A 162 -1.94 -19.37 -9.44
N MET A 163 -1.83 -18.47 -10.42
CA MET A 163 -2.67 -18.50 -11.62
C MET A 163 -2.31 -19.68 -12.52
N GLU A 164 -1.02 -19.91 -12.76
CA GLU A 164 -0.54 -21.06 -13.55
C GLU A 164 -0.94 -22.40 -12.92
N ALA A 165 -0.85 -22.54 -11.60
CA ALA A 165 -1.26 -23.74 -10.89
C ALA A 165 -2.76 -24.03 -10.99
N GLN A 166 -3.59 -23.00 -11.18
CA GLN A 166 -5.05 -23.14 -11.33
C GLN A 166 -5.48 -23.49 -12.76
N ALA A 167 -4.72 -23.08 -13.77
CA ALA A 167 -5.03 -23.28 -15.17
C ALA A 167 -3.74 -23.26 -16.00
N PRO A 168 -2.98 -24.37 -16.03
CA PRO A 168 -1.72 -24.44 -16.75
C PRO A 168 -1.89 -24.11 -18.24
N GLY A 169 -1.10 -23.15 -18.72
CA GLY A 169 -1.10 -22.74 -20.13
C GLY A 169 -2.35 -22.00 -20.59
N ALA A 170 -3.24 -21.58 -19.68
CA ALA A 170 -4.46 -20.87 -20.05
C ALA A 170 -4.16 -19.44 -20.53
N GLY A 171 -4.71 -19.09 -21.70
CA GLY A 171 -4.63 -17.72 -22.25
C GLY A 171 -5.63 -16.74 -21.60
N ALA A 172 -6.61 -17.26 -20.83
CA ALA A 172 -7.63 -16.47 -20.14
C ALA A 172 -8.02 -17.16 -18.83
N TYR A 173 -8.37 -16.34 -17.83
CA TYR A 173 -8.73 -16.80 -16.49
C TYR A 173 -10.17 -16.43 -16.14
N THR A 174 -10.79 -17.25 -15.29
CA THR A 174 -12.16 -17.04 -14.80
C THR A 174 -12.17 -16.21 -13.52
N LEU A 175 -13.31 -15.60 -13.18
CA LEU A 175 -13.48 -14.82 -11.94
C LEU A 175 -13.13 -15.64 -10.66
N PRO A 176 -13.53 -16.92 -10.51
CA PRO A 176 -13.11 -17.70 -9.34
C PRO A 176 -11.58 -17.87 -9.21
N GLN A 177 -10.86 -17.93 -10.32
CA GLN A 177 -9.39 -18.02 -10.30
C GLN A 177 -8.78 -16.70 -9.83
N TYR A 178 -9.28 -15.57 -10.34
CA TYR A 178 -8.89 -14.24 -9.85
C TYR A 178 -9.18 -14.08 -8.36
N SER A 179 -10.36 -14.49 -7.89
CA SER A 179 -10.73 -14.37 -6.46
C SER A 179 -9.76 -15.12 -5.55
N ARG A 180 -9.35 -16.34 -5.95
CA ARG A 180 -8.34 -17.11 -5.19
C ARG A 180 -6.97 -16.43 -5.17
N MET A 181 -6.54 -15.86 -6.29
CA MET A 181 -5.29 -15.09 -6.37
C MET A 181 -5.36 -13.83 -5.53
N PHE A 182 -6.50 -13.13 -5.48
CA PHE A 182 -6.68 -11.92 -4.68
C PHE A 182 -6.61 -12.18 -3.17
N ILE A 183 -6.78 -13.41 -2.69
CA ILE A 183 -6.54 -13.77 -1.28
C ILE A 183 -5.09 -13.41 -0.89
N LEU A 184 -4.11 -13.64 -1.76
CA LEU A 184 -2.72 -13.26 -1.52
C LEU A 184 -2.58 -11.76 -1.27
N TYR A 185 -3.21 -10.93 -2.12
CA TYR A 185 -3.15 -9.47 -1.98
C TYR A 185 -3.86 -8.98 -0.72
N MET A 186 -5.02 -9.56 -0.40
CA MET A 186 -5.73 -9.23 0.84
C MET A 186 -4.93 -9.60 2.08
N PHE A 187 -4.23 -10.73 2.06
CA PHE A 187 -3.29 -11.12 3.11
C PHE A 187 -2.16 -10.07 3.27
N MET A 188 -1.59 -9.57 2.17
CA MET A 188 -0.58 -8.51 2.23
C MET A 188 -1.15 -7.21 2.82
N PHE A 189 -2.37 -6.80 2.45
CA PHE A 189 -3.01 -5.63 3.04
C PHE A 189 -3.32 -5.82 4.53
N CYS A 190 -3.67 -7.02 4.97
CA CYS A 190 -3.78 -7.36 6.40
C CYS A 190 -2.43 -7.26 7.12
N CYS A 191 -1.33 -7.69 6.50
CA CYS A 191 0.02 -7.53 7.05
C CYS A 191 0.40 -6.04 7.17
N ALA A 192 0.05 -5.21 6.17
CA ALA A 192 0.26 -3.77 6.24
C ALA A 192 -0.56 -3.12 7.37
N PHE A 193 -1.81 -3.56 7.55
CA PHE A 193 -2.64 -3.14 8.68
C PHE A 193 -2.01 -3.52 10.02
N ALA A 194 -1.56 -4.76 10.17
CA ALA A 194 -0.86 -5.23 11.36
C ALA A 194 0.43 -4.43 11.62
N ALA A 195 1.24 -4.18 10.58
CA ALA A 195 2.42 -3.33 10.68
C ALA A 195 2.07 -1.92 11.18
N SER A 196 0.95 -1.35 10.72
CA SER A 196 0.45 -0.05 11.19
C SER A 196 0.07 -0.07 12.67
N LEU A 197 -0.40 -1.18 13.21
CA LEU A 197 -0.68 -1.34 14.64
C LEU A 197 0.60 -1.36 15.48
N PHE A 198 1.66 -2.00 14.99
CA PHE A 198 2.92 -2.16 15.73
C PHE A 198 3.84 -0.94 15.59
N ALA A 199 3.85 -0.26 14.44
CA ALA A 199 4.70 0.92 14.17
C ALA A 199 4.53 2.06 15.18
N LEU A 200 3.53 2.00 16.03
CA LEU A 200 2.96 3.16 16.69
C LEU A 200 2.81 3.00 18.20
N ARG A 201 3.23 1.87 18.75
CA ARG A 201 3.28 1.69 20.21
C ARG A 201 4.47 2.43 20.86
N ASP A 202 5.49 2.78 20.07
CA ASP A 202 6.77 3.30 20.60
C ASP A 202 6.88 4.85 20.61
N GLY A 203 5.84 5.59 20.20
CA GLY A 203 5.85 7.06 20.13
C GLY A 203 5.76 7.82 21.49
N GLY A 204 5.70 7.10 22.61
CA GLY A 204 5.60 7.71 23.94
C GLY A 204 6.94 7.96 24.66
N ALA A 205 8.03 7.34 24.21
CA ALA A 205 9.29 7.33 24.96
C ALA A 205 10.40 8.25 24.43
N ALA A 206 10.27 8.78 23.20
CA ALA A 206 11.33 9.61 22.58
C ALA A 206 11.26 11.10 22.97
N GLY A 207 10.11 11.59 23.41
CA GLY A 207 9.92 13.00 23.80
C GLY A 207 10.67 13.44 25.07
N THR A 208 11.12 12.49 25.88
CA THR A 208 11.79 12.80 27.18
C THR A 208 13.32 12.78 27.14
N ARG A 209 13.94 12.35 26.03
CA ARG A 209 15.42 12.28 25.95
C ARG A 209 16.09 13.56 25.46
N CYS A 210 15.40 14.43 24.74
CA CYS A 210 16.00 15.70 24.28
C CYS A 210 15.98 16.82 25.31
N SER A 211 15.12 16.77 26.34
CA SER A 211 15.11 17.81 27.38
C SER A 211 16.25 17.68 28.41
N GLY A 212 16.90 16.52 28.50
CA GLY A 212 17.97 16.28 29.46
C GLY A 212 19.37 16.80 29.05
N LEU A 213 19.59 17.09 27.77
CA LEU A 213 20.91 17.53 27.27
C LEU A 213 21.08 19.05 27.22
N GLN A 214 20.01 19.83 27.36
CA GLN A 214 20.08 21.31 27.41
C GLN A 214 20.21 21.90 28.80
N SER A 215 20.10 21.12 29.85
CA SER A 215 20.21 21.65 31.25
C SER A 215 21.62 21.53 31.85
N GLY A 216 22.59 20.98 31.14
CA GLY A 216 23.96 20.77 31.64
C GLY A 216 25.03 21.75 31.12
N ALA A 217 24.64 22.78 30.40
CA ALA A 217 25.54 23.82 29.88
C ALA A 217 25.12 25.21 30.37
N ARG A 218 25.27 25.46 31.69
CA ARG A 218 25.37 26.79 32.30
C ARG A 218 26.36 26.71 33.44
#